data_31e0cc0e595aa609314409eb6ee40bb5
#
_entry.id   31e0cc0e595aa609314409eb6ee40bb5
#
_cell.length_a   1.000
_cell.length_b   1.000
_cell.length_c   1.000
_cell.angle_alpha   90.00
_cell.angle_beta   90.00
_cell.angle_gamma   90.00
#
_symmetry.space_group_name_H-M   'P 1'
#
loop_
_entity.id
_entity.type
_entity.pdbx_description
1 polymer ?
#
loop_
_entity_poly.entity_id
_entity_poly.type
_entity_poly.pdbx_seq_one_letter_code
_entity_poly.pdbx_strand_id
1 'polypeptide(L)'
;MLLLLMFLASSVDKLSNPEHSQKLLSARYEANEKFYGRLGLPLPLSAAAVTGLSGLIIQVMGVLMLIGSVLTLFNLRYGPCILSVQMVLITVIIHNPMLATTSQDTQNELIQALKNLAVIGGLMQICCQQCGSGVKTEAAPAADKGKKKKD
;
A
#
# COMPACT_ATOMS: atom_id res chain seq x y z
N MET A 1 3.42 3.99 -14.64
CA MET A 1 2.49 5.12 -14.92
C MET A 1 1.04 4.75 -14.58
N LEU A 2 0.44 3.71 -15.17
CA LEU A 2 -0.98 3.36 -14.95
C LEU A 2 -1.34 3.19 -13.47
N LEU A 3 -0.49 2.49 -12.70
CA LEU A 3 -0.68 2.26 -11.26
C LEU A 3 -0.79 3.57 -10.46
N LEU A 4 0.04 4.58 -10.79
CA LEU A 4 -0.02 5.88 -10.11
C LEU A 4 -1.29 6.65 -10.44
N LEU A 5 -1.78 6.57 -11.69
CA LEU A 5 -3.06 7.16 -12.07
C LEU A 5 -4.23 6.56 -11.29
N MET A 6 -4.20 5.25 -11.02
CA MET A 6 -5.21 4.60 -10.18
C MET A 6 -5.18 5.13 -8.74
N PHE A 7 -3.99 5.33 -8.16
CA PHE A 7 -3.88 5.92 -6.82
C PHE A 7 -4.34 7.36 -6.77
N LEU A 8 -4.00 8.17 -7.77
CA LEU A 8 -4.46 9.56 -7.89
C LEU A 8 -5.98 9.62 -8.00
N ALA A 9 -6.58 8.83 -8.89
CA ALA A 9 -8.03 8.76 -9.02
C ALA A 9 -8.71 8.31 -7.71
N SER A 10 -8.17 7.27 -7.06
CA SER A 10 -8.68 6.79 -5.77
C SER A 10 -8.54 7.82 -4.64
N SER A 11 -7.47 8.63 -4.64
CA SER A 11 -7.29 9.69 -3.65
C SER A 11 -8.31 10.81 -3.83
N VAL A 12 -8.54 11.23 -5.08
CA VAL A 12 -9.54 12.25 -5.43
C VAL A 12 -10.94 11.76 -5.06
N ASP A 13 -11.28 10.52 -5.36
CA ASP A 13 -12.58 9.93 -4.99
C ASP A 13 -12.82 9.95 -3.47
N LYS A 14 -11.82 9.53 -2.67
CA LYS A 14 -11.91 9.55 -1.19
C LYS A 14 -12.06 10.97 -0.61
N LEU A 15 -11.45 11.96 -1.26
CA LEU A 15 -11.54 13.36 -0.83
C LEU A 15 -12.84 14.01 -1.25
N SER A 16 -13.36 13.65 -2.44
CA SER A 16 -14.61 14.24 -2.99
C SER A 16 -15.86 13.56 -2.46
N ASN A 17 -15.84 12.23 -2.32
CA ASN A 17 -16.99 11.40 -1.93
C ASN A 17 -16.63 10.44 -0.78
N PRO A 18 -16.34 10.94 0.42
CA PRO A 18 -15.87 10.10 1.53
C PRO A 18 -16.92 9.15 2.10
N GLU A 19 -18.22 9.43 1.90
CA GLU A 19 -19.32 8.72 2.57
C GLU A 19 -19.34 7.21 2.31
N HIS A 20 -19.14 6.80 1.05
CA HIS A 20 -19.10 5.40 0.68
C HIS A 20 -17.96 4.65 1.40
N SER A 21 -16.78 5.25 1.39
CA SER A 21 -15.59 4.69 2.05
C SER A 21 -15.72 4.67 3.57
N GLN A 22 -16.39 5.66 4.18
CA GLN A 22 -16.67 5.70 5.61
C GLN A 22 -17.61 4.56 6.05
N LYS A 23 -18.72 4.36 5.31
CA LYS A 23 -19.66 3.27 5.59
C LYS A 23 -18.97 1.90 5.47
N LEU A 24 -18.17 1.71 4.43
CA LEU A 24 -17.42 0.48 4.21
C LEU A 24 -16.41 0.23 5.34
N LEU A 25 -15.65 1.26 5.72
CA LEU A 25 -14.66 1.17 6.80
C LEU A 25 -15.34 0.79 8.12
N SER A 26 -16.41 1.47 8.50
CA SER A 26 -17.13 1.22 9.75
C SER A 26 -17.68 -0.20 9.82
N ALA A 27 -18.35 -0.66 8.75
CA ALA A 27 -18.93 -2.00 8.69
C ALA A 27 -17.85 -3.10 8.75
N ARG A 28 -16.75 -2.92 8.01
CA ARG A 28 -15.65 -3.89 7.98
C ARG A 28 -14.85 -3.90 9.28
N TYR A 29 -14.65 -2.74 9.89
CA TYR A 29 -13.94 -2.66 11.17
C TYR A 29 -14.73 -3.31 12.31
N GLU A 30 -16.04 -3.13 12.37
CA GLU A 30 -16.91 -3.81 13.33
C GLU A 30 -16.84 -5.34 13.19
N ALA A 31 -16.84 -5.84 11.95
CA ALA A 31 -16.70 -7.27 11.69
C ALA A 31 -15.31 -7.80 12.12
N ASN A 32 -14.24 -7.04 11.86
CA ASN A 32 -12.88 -7.37 12.30
C ASN A 32 -12.80 -7.38 13.85
N GLU A 33 -13.35 -6.39 14.54
CA GLU A 33 -13.34 -6.34 16.00
C GLU A 33 -13.97 -7.59 16.61
N LYS A 34 -15.12 -8.00 16.09
CA LYS A 34 -15.80 -9.25 16.53
C LYS A 34 -14.95 -10.49 16.23
N PHE A 35 -14.29 -10.54 15.09
CA PHE A 35 -13.45 -11.68 14.70
C PHE A 35 -12.21 -11.78 15.57
N TYR A 36 -11.43 -10.71 15.70
CA TYR A 36 -10.21 -10.69 16.51
C TYR A 36 -10.50 -10.82 18.01
N GLY A 37 -11.63 -10.28 18.48
CA GLY A 37 -12.09 -10.48 19.85
C GLY A 37 -12.33 -11.95 20.20
N ARG A 38 -12.86 -12.76 19.25
CA ARG A 38 -13.00 -14.21 19.41
C ARG A 38 -11.66 -14.96 19.48
N LEU A 39 -10.63 -14.40 18.87
CA LEU A 39 -9.27 -14.96 18.88
C LEU A 39 -8.45 -14.51 20.10
N GLY A 40 -9.03 -13.68 20.99
CA GLY A 40 -8.32 -13.11 22.13
C GLY A 40 -7.31 -12.03 21.77
N LEU A 41 -7.42 -11.44 20.57
CA LEU A 41 -6.53 -10.39 20.04
C LEU A 41 -7.34 -9.07 19.96
N PRO A 42 -7.41 -8.28 21.05
CA PRO A 42 -8.16 -7.02 21.01
C PRO A 42 -7.51 -6.04 20.03
N LEU A 43 -8.34 -5.41 19.19
CA LEU A 43 -7.87 -4.31 18.33
C LEU A 43 -7.58 -3.06 19.19
N PRO A 44 -6.63 -2.22 18.76
CA PRO A 44 -6.20 -1.04 19.52
C PRO A 44 -7.28 0.04 19.66
N LEU A 45 -8.27 0.04 18.78
CA LEU A 45 -9.40 0.98 18.78
C LEU A 45 -10.70 0.20 18.80
N SER A 46 -11.73 0.72 19.48
CA SER A 46 -13.07 0.15 19.42
C SER A 46 -13.78 0.55 18.11
N ALA A 47 -14.71 -0.29 17.63
CA ALA A 47 -15.49 0.02 16.44
C ALA A 47 -16.26 1.33 16.57
N ALA A 48 -16.78 1.65 17.77
CA ALA A 48 -17.46 2.91 18.03
C ALA A 48 -16.53 4.12 17.83
N ALA A 49 -15.27 4.06 18.27
CA ALA A 49 -14.29 5.11 18.08
C ALA A 49 -13.94 5.27 16.60
N VAL A 50 -13.73 4.16 15.88
CA VAL A 50 -13.44 4.20 14.44
C VAL A 50 -14.62 4.74 13.64
N THR A 51 -15.85 4.38 13.99
CA THR A 51 -17.05 4.92 13.35
C THR A 51 -17.17 6.44 13.55
N GLY A 52 -16.91 6.92 14.77
CA GLY A 52 -16.92 8.35 15.07
C GLY A 52 -15.83 9.14 14.33
N LEU A 53 -14.68 8.53 14.08
CA LEU A 53 -13.54 9.14 13.40
C LEU A 53 -13.43 8.76 11.93
N SER A 54 -14.37 7.99 11.39
CA SER A 54 -14.30 7.43 10.03
C SER A 54 -14.09 8.48 8.95
N GLY A 55 -14.74 9.65 9.07
CA GLY A 55 -14.56 10.78 8.17
C GLY A 55 -13.12 11.28 8.12
N LEU A 56 -12.56 11.51 9.30
CA LEU A 56 -11.18 11.99 9.44
C LEU A 56 -10.19 10.94 8.93
N ILE A 57 -10.40 9.66 9.28
CA ILE A 57 -9.53 8.57 8.83
C ILE A 57 -9.51 8.49 7.30
N ILE A 58 -10.67 8.54 6.64
CA ILE A 58 -10.75 8.47 5.17
C ILE A 58 -10.10 9.69 4.51
N GLN A 59 -10.28 10.89 5.07
CA GLN A 59 -9.64 12.10 4.55
C GLN A 59 -8.10 12.01 4.68
N VAL A 60 -7.59 11.62 5.85
CA VAL A 60 -6.14 11.42 6.08
C VAL A 60 -5.59 10.36 5.11
N MET A 61 -6.30 9.24 4.93
CA MET A 61 -5.90 8.21 3.96
C MET A 61 -5.88 8.75 2.52
N GLY A 62 -6.86 9.54 2.13
CA GLY A 62 -6.91 10.20 0.81
C GLY A 62 -5.73 11.14 0.59
N VAL A 63 -5.43 12.01 1.56
CA VAL A 63 -4.29 12.93 1.51
C VAL A 63 -2.96 12.17 1.46
N LEU A 64 -2.78 11.14 2.27
CA LEU A 64 -1.56 10.32 2.25
C LEU A 64 -1.39 9.58 0.91
N MET A 65 -2.49 9.07 0.31
CA MET A 65 -2.45 8.50 -1.04
C MET A 65 -2.01 9.52 -2.08
N LEU A 66 -2.54 10.74 -2.01
CA LEU A 66 -2.17 11.82 -2.91
C LEU A 66 -0.68 12.15 -2.78
N ILE A 67 -0.22 12.41 -1.55
CA ILE A 67 1.18 12.69 -1.25
C ILE A 67 2.08 11.55 -1.71
N GLY A 68 1.76 10.30 -1.37
CA GLY A 68 2.53 9.12 -1.78
C GLY A 68 2.64 8.98 -3.29
N SER A 69 1.54 9.25 -4.02
CA SER A 69 1.52 9.23 -5.49
C SER A 69 2.39 10.31 -6.09
N VAL A 70 2.30 11.54 -5.59
CA VAL A 70 3.10 12.69 -6.04
C VAL A 70 4.60 12.44 -5.78
N LEU A 71 4.96 11.99 -4.57
CA LEU A 71 6.35 11.64 -4.23
C LEU A 71 6.90 10.54 -5.15
N THR A 72 6.06 9.55 -5.50
CA THR A 72 6.45 8.49 -6.44
C THR A 72 6.67 9.03 -7.85
N LEU A 73 5.84 9.99 -8.32
CA LEU A 73 6.03 10.66 -9.59
C LEU A 73 7.35 11.43 -9.67
N PHE A 74 7.75 12.08 -8.58
CA PHE A 74 9.05 12.75 -8.46
C PHE A 74 10.21 11.79 -8.18
N ASN A 75 9.98 10.50 -8.27
CA ASN A 75 10.99 9.45 -8.06
C ASN A 75 11.62 9.49 -6.64
N LEU A 76 10.86 9.92 -5.65
CA LEU A 76 11.27 9.96 -4.24
C LEU A 76 10.93 8.62 -3.56
N ARG A 77 11.93 7.98 -2.97
CA ARG A 77 11.84 6.63 -2.36
C ARG A 77 10.74 6.46 -1.31
N TYR A 78 10.34 7.53 -0.64
CA TYR A 78 9.31 7.49 0.41
C TYR A 78 7.89 7.29 -0.16
N GLY A 79 7.64 7.74 -1.40
CA GLY A 79 6.33 7.62 -2.03
C GLY A 79 5.82 6.18 -2.12
N PRO A 80 6.56 5.25 -2.78
CA PRO A 80 6.15 3.85 -2.87
C PRO A 80 6.01 3.17 -1.51
N CYS A 81 6.85 3.54 -0.52
CA CYS A 81 6.77 2.99 0.83
C CYS A 81 5.47 3.40 1.53
N ILE A 82 5.09 4.68 1.46
CA ILE A 82 3.82 5.19 2.02
C ILE A 82 2.64 4.46 1.39
N LEU A 83 2.62 4.35 0.06
CA LEU A 83 1.54 3.67 -0.67
C LEU A 83 1.48 2.18 -0.30
N SER A 84 2.62 1.51 -0.15
CA SER A 84 2.67 0.09 0.24
C SER A 84 2.09 -0.13 1.63
N VAL A 85 2.46 0.69 2.62
CA VAL A 85 1.91 0.60 3.98
C VAL A 85 0.40 0.81 3.96
N GLN A 86 -0.10 1.80 3.23
CA GLN A 86 -1.54 2.03 3.10
C GLN A 86 -2.26 0.84 2.46
N MET A 87 -1.69 0.25 1.40
CA MET A 87 -2.28 -0.92 0.75
C MET A 87 -2.34 -2.13 1.67
N VAL A 88 -1.32 -2.34 2.51
CA VAL A 88 -1.36 -3.40 3.54
C VAL A 88 -2.51 -3.14 4.53
N LEU A 89 -2.63 -1.92 5.06
CA LEU A 89 -3.69 -1.57 6.01
C LEU A 89 -5.08 -1.76 5.39
N ILE A 90 -5.29 -1.28 4.16
CA ILE A 90 -6.56 -1.45 3.44
C ILE A 90 -6.87 -2.94 3.26
N THR A 91 -5.88 -3.74 2.87
CA THR A 91 -6.08 -5.18 2.63
C THR A 91 -6.46 -5.90 3.92
N VAL A 92 -5.76 -5.65 5.01
CA VAL A 92 -6.02 -6.31 6.30
C VAL A 92 -7.37 -5.90 6.90
N ILE A 93 -7.75 -4.62 6.77
CA ILE A 93 -8.97 -4.11 7.41
C ILE A 93 -10.20 -4.33 6.54
N ILE A 94 -10.10 -4.09 5.23
CA ILE A 94 -11.26 -4.08 4.32
C ILE A 94 -11.41 -5.41 3.59
N HIS A 95 -10.32 -5.99 3.09
CA HIS A 95 -10.33 -7.20 2.26
C HIS A 95 -9.82 -8.43 3.03
N ASN A 96 -10.44 -8.69 4.18
CA ASN A 96 -10.12 -9.87 4.98
C ASN A 96 -11.03 -11.05 4.57
N PRO A 97 -10.51 -12.07 3.85
CA PRO A 97 -11.32 -13.19 3.38
C PRO A 97 -11.89 -14.06 4.52
N MET A 98 -11.32 -13.96 5.73
CA MET A 98 -11.81 -14.71 6.90
C MET A 98 -13.11 -14.14 7.49
N LEU A 99 -13.52 -12.94 7.05
CA LEU A 99 -14.79 -12.32 7.46
C LEU A 99 -15.93 -12.62 6.51
N ALA A 100 -15.65 -13.26 5.39
CA ALA A 100 -16.67 -13.60 4.41
C ALA A 100 -17.60 -14.70 4.92
N THR A 101 -18.89 -14.51 4.70
CA THR A 101 -19.93 -15.44 5.17
C THR A 101 -20.32 -16.48 4.12
N THR A 102 -20.07 -16.19 2.86
CA THR A 102 -20.38 -17.10 1.74
C THR A 102 -19.10 -17.48 0.98
N SER A 103 -19.13 -18.63 0.29
CA SER A 103 -18.01 -19.09 -0.54
C SER A 103 -17.68 -18.07 -1.65
N GLN A 104 -18.69 -17.44 -2.23
CA GLN A 104 -18.51 -16.45 -3.28
C GLN A 104 -17.89 -15.15 -2.74
N ASP A 105 -18.29 -14.71 -1.55
CA ASP A 105 -17.69 -13.55 -0.90
C ASP A 105 -16.23 -13.83 -0.56
N THR A 106 -15.92 -15.04 -0.05
CA THR A 106 -14.53 -15.45 0.23
C THR A 106 -13.66 -15.37 -1.02
N GLN A 107 -14.15 -15.85 -2.16
CA GLN A 107 -13.41 -15.77 -3.43
C GLN A 107 -13.19 -14.32 -3.86
N ASN A 108 -14.22 -13.49 -3.77
CA ASN A 108 -14.11 -12.06 -4.14
C ASN A 108 -13.10 -11.33 -3.27
N GLU A 109 -13.17 -11.51 -1.94
CA GLU A 109 -12.22 -10.89 -1.01
C GLU A 109 -10.79 -11.40 -1.21
N LEU A 110 -10.63 -12.70 -1.49
CA LEU A 110 -9.32 -13.29 -1.81
C LEU A 110 -8.74 -12.69 -3.09
N ILE A 111 -9.54 -12.54 -4.15
CA ILE A 111 -9.11 -11.92 -5.40
C ILE A 111 -8.71 -10.47 -5.17
N GLN A 112 -9.44 -9.71 -4.36
CA GLN A 112 -9.07 -8.33 -4.02
C GLN A 112 -7.79 -8.28 -3.20
N ALA A 113 -7.61 -9.16 -2.22
CA ALA A 113 -6.38 -9.26 -1.44
C ALA A 113 -5.16 -9.61 -2.34
N LEU A 114 -5.32 -10.53 -3.28
CA LEU A 114 -4.25 -10.89 -4.25
C LEU A 114 -3.92 -9.73 -5.19
N LYS A 115 -4.91 -8.98 -5.68
CA LYS A 115 -4.67 -7.77 -6.48
C LYS A 115 -3.88 -6.73 -5.69
N ASN A 116 -4.25 -6.49 -4.44
CA ASN A 116 -3.54 -5.56 -3.57
C ASN A 116 -2.11 -6.02 -3.30
N LEU A 117 -1.90 -7.33 -3.08
CA LEU A 117 -0.56 -7.90 -2.89
C LEU A 117 0.32 -7.72 -4.14
N ALA A 118 -0.24 -7.90 -5.34
CA ALA A 118 0.48 -7.63 -6.60
C ALA A 118 0.87 -6.15 -6.72
N VAL A 119 -0.02 -5.23 -6.33
CA VAL A 119 0.26 -3.79 -6.30
C VAL A 119 1.38 -3.47 -5.30
N ILE A 120 1.32 -4.05 -4.09
CA ILE A 120 2.38 -3.90 -3.07
C ILE A 120 3.72 -4.39 -3.63
N GLY A 121 3.75 -5.55 -4.29
CA GLY A 121 4.97 -6.08 -4.91
C GLY A 121 5.55 -5.12 -5.95
N GLY A 122 4.71 -4.53 -6.81
CA GLY A 122 5.11 -3.51 -7.78
C GLY A 122 5.66 -2.24 -7.13
N LEU A 123 5.03 -1.75 -6.06
CA LEU A 123 5.49 -0.59 -5.30
C LEU A 123 6.83 -0.86 -4.60
N MET A 124 7.00 -2.04 -4.01
CA MET A 124 8.25 -2.43 -3.38
C MET A 124 9.39 -2.54 -4.40
N GLN A 125 9.12 -3.05 -5.61
CA GLN A 125 10.11 -3.06 -6.68
C GLN A 125 10.57 -1.65 -7.06
N ILE A 126 9.64 -0.70 -7.18
CA ILE A 126 9.98 0.71 -7.43
C ILE A 126 10.83 1.27 -6.28
N CYS A 127 10.45 1.00 -5.02
CA CYS A 127 11.21 1.43 -3.85
C CYS A 127 12.65 0.87 -3.87
N CYS A 128 12.84 -0.42 -4.17
CA CYS A 128 14.17 -1.04 -4.26
C CYS A 128 15.01 -0.44 -5.39
N GLN A 129 14.44 -0.15 -6.56
CA GLN A 129 15.15 0.49 -7.66
C GLN A 129 15.65 1.89 -7.29
N GLN A 130 14.83 2.66 -6.57
CA GLN A 130 15.20 3.99 -6.10
C GLN A 130 16.27 3.95 -4.98
N CYS A 131 16.30 2.90 -4.17
CA CYS A 131 17.36 2.69 -3.18
C CYS A 131 18.68 2.21 -3.81
N GLY A 132 18.61 1.39 -4.86
CA GLY A 132 19.78 0.80 -5.53
C GLY A 132 20.55 1.77 -6.42
N SER A 133 19.92 2.82 -6.93
CA SER A 133 20.58 3.83 -7.78
C SER A 133 21.57 4.74 -7.03
N GLY A 134 21.65 4.63 -5.69
CA GLY A 134 22.67 5.31 -4.88
C GLY A 134 24.01 4.58 -4.75
N VAL A 135 24.06 3.28 -5.08
CA VAL A 135 25.31 2.52 -5.12
C VAL A 135 25.89 2.66 -6.53
N LYS A 136 26.66 3.71 -6.76
CA LYS A 136 27.60 3.75 -7.89
C LYS A 136 28.52 2.56 -7.69
N THR A 137 28.37 1.51 -8.48
CA THR A 137 29.39 0.49 -8.63
C THR A 137 30.60 1.20 -9.18
N GLU A 138 31.56 1.49 -8.32
CA GLU A 138 32.89 1.98 -8.68
C GLU A 138 33.45 0.93 -9.62
N ALA A 139 33.47 1.24 -10.92
CA ALA A 139 34.02 0.36 -11.93
C ALA A 139 35.44 0.03 -11.52
N ALA A 140 35.72 -1.25 -11.30
CA ALA A 140 37.08 -1.73 -11.05
C ALA A 140 38.03 -1.13 -12.10
N PRO A 141 39.18 -0.58 -11.69
CA PRO A 141 40.13 0.01 -12.62
C PRO A 141 40.56 -1.05 -13.62
N ALA A 142 40.37 -0.74 -14.90
CA ALA A 142 40.79 -1.58 -16.01
C ALA A 142 42.28 -1.90 -15.85
N ALA A 143 42.62 -3.19 -15.68
CA ALA A 143 43.97 -3.67 -15.62
C ALA A 143 44.69 -3.25 -16.88
N ASP A 144 45.70 -2.38 -16.72
CA ASP A 144 46.63 -1.94 -17.73
C ASP A 144 47.39 -3.15 -18.25
N LYS A 145 47.05 -3.63 -19.44
CA LYS A 145 47.81 -4.65 -20.16
C LYS A 145 49.09 -4.01 -20.69
N GLY A 146 50.15 -4.09 -19.90
CA GLY A 146 51.47 -3.69 -20.26
C GLY A 146 51.88 -4.20 -21.64
N LYS A 147 52.14 -3.29 -22.58
CA LYS A 147 52.82 -3.54 -23.84
C LYS A 147 54.24 -4.05 -23.59
N LYS A 148 54.48 -5.34 -23.78
CA LYS A 148 55.83 -5.86 -23.93
C LYS A 148 56.40 -5.36 -25.27
N LYS A 149 57.34 -4.43 -25.24
CA LYS A 149 58.26 -4.12 -26.29
C LYS A 149 59.19 -5.30 -26.47
N LYS A 150 59.29 -5.86 -27.70
CA LYS A 150 60.36 -6.72 -28.15
C LYS A 150 61.43 -5.86 -28.77
N ASP A 151 62.61 -5.91 -28.25
CA ASP A 151 63.88 -5.66 -28.99
C ASP A 151 64.34 -6.95 -29.62
#